data_a5a05e27fb8bd51a1465035b03c6323c
#
_entry.id   a5a05e27fb8bd51a1465035b03c6323c
#
_cell.length_a   1.000
_cell.length_b   1.000
_cell.length_c   1.000
_cell.angle_alpha   90.00
_cell.angle_beta   90.00
_cell.angle_gamma   90.00
#
_symmetry.space_group_name_H-M   'P 1'
#
loop_
_entity.id
_entity.type
_entity.pdbx_description
1 polymer ?
#
loop_
_entity_poly.entity_id
_entity_poly.type
_entity_poly.pdbx_seq_one_letter_code
_entity_poly.pdbx_strand_id
1 'polypeptide(L)'
;MKLKKVLAVSLVAAMTLSMAACGSNEGTSSTDSNAAPSTETGSASNAGSDASADGELSYANIVLGESYTDITTTIHVFNQRTDMAEASYAGKNWDAYIADFNKMYPNITVEVETDTNYSDDSLLRLQSGDWGDIMMIPAVDKADLSTYFLPYGTLDEMSKQIRFANTWDYDGLVYGVPSTGNAQGVVYNKRVFEEAGVTEIPKTPDEFIDALKAIKAYDSSIIPLYTNYADGWPMEQWDGQIAGTTTGDATYMNQKLLHTKDPFKDYGDGTHPYALYKVLYDAVADGLTEDDYSTTAWEDSKGMINRGEIATMVLGSWAYSQMVAADEHGEDVGYMPFPITIGGQQYASSGADYSYGINVNSSEENQAAAMVFVKWMTEESGFAYNEGGIPIELADNDYPDAYEAFGDVIFVSDESAAAGEEDLLNALNADSDLMINAGGKDKVQKIIEHAANGDESFDDIMAEWNAAWTQAQEDNGVEITEE
;
A
#
# COMPACT_ATOMS: atom_id res chain seq x y z
N MET A 1 25.57 -43.21 22.18
CA MET A 1 26.99 -42.80 22.23
C MET A 1 27.09 -41.31 22.09
N LYS A 2 27.66 -40.69 23.04
CA LYS A 2 27.78 -39.28 23.43
C LYS A 2 28.43 -38.36 22.38
N LEU A 3 27.98 -37.09 22.40
CA LEU A 3 28.74 -35.83 22.27
C LEU A 3 29.10 -35.36 20.86
N LYS A 4 29.00 -34.04 20.54
CA LYS A 4 29.43 -32.85 21.28
C LYS A 4 28.69 -31.58 20.82
N LYS A 5 28.30 -30.75 21.80
CA LYS A 5 27.99 -29.32 21.61
C LYS A 5 29.30 -28.57 21.37
N VAL A 6 29.29 -27.62 20.45
CA VAL A 6 30.32 -26.57 20.37
C VAL A 6 29.62 -25.23 20.48
N LEU A 7 29.87 -24.54 21.58
CA LEU A 7 29.62 -23.12 21.79
C LEU A 7 30.48 -22.28 20.84
N ALA A 8 29.94 -21.28 20.22
CA ALA A 8 30.68 -20.15 19.70
C ALA A 8 30.35 -18.90 20.52
N VAL A 9 31.35 -18.39 21.16
CA VAL A 9 31.33 -17.21 22.05
C VAL A 9 31.49 -15.96 21.19
N SER A 10 30.57 -15.01 21.41
CA SER A 10 30.59 -13.65 20.89
C SER A 10 31.72 -12.84 21.51
N LEU A 11 32.46 -12.12 20.67
CA LEU A 11 33.45 -11.13 21.09
C LEU A 11 32.85 -9.73 20.87
N VAL A 12 32.47 -9.07 21.95
CA VAL A 12 32.18 -7.63 22.01
C VAL A 12 33.51 -6.92 22.24
N ALA A 13 33.90 -6.03 21.33
CA ALA A 13 35.02 -5.13 21.55
C ALA A 13 34.49 -3.69 21.69
N ALA A 14 34.41 -3.26 22.93
CA ALA A 14 34.25 -1.86 23.30
C ALA A 14 35.57 -1.09 23.05
N MET A 15 35.50 0.05 22.38
CA MET A 15 36.55 1.04 22.41
C MET A 15 36.01 2.33 23.04
N THR A 16 36.47 2.57 24.25
CA THR A 16 36.31 3.81 24.98
C THR A 16 37.58 4.66 24.87
N LEU A 17 37.34 5.97 24.84
CA LEU A 17 38.15 7.09 25.34
C LEU A 17 39.42 7.57 24.61
N SER A 18 39.42 8.87 24.35
CA SER A 18 40.27 9.74 25.20
C SER A 18 39.87 11.23 25.11
N MET A 19 39.59 11.79 26.29
CA MET A 19 39.53 13.23 26.57
C MET A 19 40.93 13.82 26.71
N ALA A 20 41.08 15.11 26.36
CA ALA A 20 41.93 16.09 27.03
C ALA A 20 41.43 17.47 26.58
N ALA A 21 40.85 18.29 27.31
CA ALA A 21 41.11 19.05 28.53
C ALA A 21 42.12 20.19 28.33
N CYS A 22 41.67 21.36 28.75
CA CYS A 22 42.28 22.62 29.18
C CYS A 22 41.91 23.81 28.29
N GLY A 23 41.43 24.92 28.82
CA GLY A 23 41.31 25.45 30.17
C GLY A 23 40.70 26.85 30.16
N SER A 24 40.13 27.11 31.28
CA SER A 24 39.68 28.30 31.97
C SER A 24 39.96 29.70 31.38
N ASN A 25 39.01 30.64 31.42
CA ASN A 25 39.00 31.65 32.50
C ASN A 25 37.73 32.49 32.56
N GLU A 26 37.42 32.88 33.78
CA GLU A 26 36.32 33.62 34.34
C GLU A 26 36.12 35.04 33.84
N GLY A 27 34.91 35.59 34.04
CA GLY A 27 34.75 37.02 34.19
C GLY A 27 33.33 37.57 33.98
N THR A 28 32.51 37.43 34.99
CA THR A 28 31.52 38.37 35.60
C THR A 28 30.77 39.42 34.76
N SER A 29 29.45 39.31 34.84
CA SER A 29 28.48 40.23 35.45
C SER A 29 28.00 41.49 34.71
N SER A 30 26.71 41.55 34.71
CA SER A 30 25.74 42.63 35.03
C SER A 30 25.17 43.50 33.92
N THR A 31 23.86 43.35 33.88
CA THR A 31 22.77 44.36 34.02
C THR A 31 22.52 45.41 32.94
N ASP A 32 21.26 45.32 32.57
CA ASP A 32 20.23 46.38 32.44
C ASP A 32 20.05 47.17 31.14
N SER A 33 18.83 47.02 30.73
CA SER A 33 17.79 48.00 30.41
C SER A 33 17.84 48.83 29.11
N ASN A 34 16.78 48.60 28.37
CA ASN A 34 15.82 49.63 27.93
C ASN A 34 16.05 50.44 26.65
N ALA A 35 14.98 50.50 25.91
CA ALA A 35 14.43 51.57 25.09
C ALA A 35 14.75 51.59 23.59
N ALA A 36 13.65 51.30 22.84
CA ALA A 36 13.45 51.89 21.51
C ALA A 36 13.36 53.43 21.57
N PRO A 37 13.51 54.20 20.47
CA PRO A 37 12.46 54.24 19.44
C PRO A 37 12.92 54.57 17.98
N SER A 38 12.08 54.11 17.04
CA SER A 38 11.46 54.78 15.87
C SER A 38 12.24 55.64 14.85
N THR A 39 11.75 55.41 13.62
CA THR A 39 11.54 56.31 12.45
C THR A 39 12.73 56.42 11.49
N GLU A 40 12.54 56.31 10.25
CA GLU A 40 11.66 56.57 9.14
C GLU A 40 12.41 56.46 7.81
N THR A 41 11.69 55.96 6.80
CA THR A 41 11.63 56.32 5.38
C THR A 41 12.88 56.26 4.49
N GLY A 42 12.68 55.43 3.45
CA GLY A 42 13.47 55.48 2.21
C GLY A 42 12.79 54.62 1.14
N SER A 43 11.75 55.14 0.51
CA SER A 43 11.05 54.59 -0.63
C SER A 43 11.97 54.46 -1.84
N ALA A 44 11.98 53.29 -2.46
CA ALA A 44 12.27 53.15 -3.88
C ALA A 44 11.47 52.01 -4.44
N SER A 45 10.44 52.38 -5.16
CA SER A 45 9.62 51.53 -6.02
C SER A 45 10.45 50.78 -7.06
N ASN A 46 10.24 49.49 -7.17
CA ASN A 46 10.36 48.85 -8.46
C ASN A 46 9.19 47.86 -8.61
N ALA A 47 8.33 48.15 -9.56
CA ALA A 47 7.23 47.33 -9.96
C ALA A 47 7.78 46.12 -10.72
N GLY A 48 7.43 44.92 -10.28
CA GLY A 48 7.68 43.69 -10.96
C GLY A 48 6.73 42.64 -10.40
N SER A 49 5.64 42.48 -11.13
CA SER A 49 4.70 41.34 -11.16
C SER A 49 4.36 40.60 -9.87
N ASP A 50 3.19 40.92 -9.38
CA ASP A 50 2.42 40.09 -8.46
C ASP A 50 2.14 38.72 -9.06
N ALA A 51 2.57 37.67 -8.38
CA ALA A 51 1.87 36.39 -8.24
C ALA A 51 2.55 35.55 -7.15
N SER A 52 2.75 36.11 -5.93
CA SER A 52 2.82 35.28 -4.73
C SER A 52 1.43 35.26 -4.12
N ALA A 53 0.79 34.10 -4.17
CA ALA A 53 -0.34 33.85 -3.30
C ALA A 53 0.14 34.08 -1.87
N ASP A 54 -0.45 35.00 -1.15
CA ASP A 54 -0.26 35.24 0.29
C ASP A 54 -0.85 34.04 1.06
N GLY A 55 -0.19 32.87 0.94
CA GLY A 55 -0.56 31.63 1.63
C GLY A 55 0.66 30.74 1.74
N GLU A 56 0.78 30.06 2.87
CA GLU A 56 1.73 28.96 3.08
C GLU A 56 1.63 27.92 1.94
N LEU A 57 2.77 27.40 1.45
CA LEU A 57 2.80 26.36 0.42
C LEU A 57 2.00 25.15 0.90
N SER A 58 0.91 24.82 0.25
CA SER A 58 0.08 23.66 0.53
C SER A 58 -0.59 23.14 -0.73
N TYR A 59 -0.87 21.85 -0.76
CA TYR A 59 -1.56 21.20 -1.87
C TYR A 59 -2.90 21.87 -2.20
N ALA A 60 -3.67 22.23 -1.16
CA ALA A 60 -4.99 22.85 -1.29
C ALA A 60 -4.96 24.23 -1.95
N ASN A 61 -3.87 24.97 -1.78
CA ASN A 61 -3.75 26.34 -2.29
C ASN A 61 -3.25 26.43 -3.74
N ILE A 62 -2.79 25.33 -4.33
CA ILE A 62 -2.31 25.28 -5.71
C ILE A 62 -3.49 25.19 -6.66
N VAL A 63 -3.53 26.12 -7.63
CA VAL A 63 -4.40 26.06 -8.80
C VAL A 63 -3.52 25.76 -10.01
N LEU A 64 -3.68 24.55 -10.59
CA LEU A 64 -2.88 24.10 -11.71
C LEU A 64 -3.03 25.03 -12.92
N GLY A 65 -1.89 25.38 -13.54
CA GLY A 65 -1.82 26.30 -14.67
C GLY A 65 -1.88 27.80 -14.29
N GLU A 66 -2.10 28.13 -12.99
CA GLU A 66 -2.11 29.51 -12.48
C GLU A 66 -1.01 29.73 -11.42
N SER A 67 -0.90 28.83 -10.43
CA SER A 67 0.10 28.92 -9.36
C SER A 67 1.48 28.53 -9.88
N TYR A 68 2.52 29.26 -9.49
CA TYR A 68 3.95 28.92 -9.68
C TYR A 68 4.37 28.72 -11.16
N THR A 69 3.68 29.36 -12.13
CA THR A 69 3.97 29.26 -13.57
C THR A 69 5.26 29.95 -13.99
N ASP A 70 5.82 30.82 -13.18
CA ASP A 70 7.05 31.58 -13.41
C ASP A 70 8.32 30.90 -12.84
N ILE A 71 8.17 29.81 -12.06
CA ILE A 71 9.30 29.03 -11.54
C ILE A 71 10.12 28.47 -12.71
N THR A 72 11.44 28.62 -12.62
CA THR A 72 12.41 28.04 -13.55
C THR A 72 13.40 27.21 -12.76
N THR A 73 13.21 25.91 -12.72
CA THR A 73 14.05 25.00 -11.94
C THR A 73 14.10 23.60 -12.53
N THR A 74 14.97 22.76 -11.96
CA THR A 74 14.99 21.31 -12.20
C THR A 74 14.68 20.61 -10.89
N ILE A 75 13.67 19.71 -10.94
CA ILE A 75 13.35 18.79 -9.83
C ILE A 75 13.76 17.38 -10.19
N HIS A 76 14.25 16.64 -9.19
CA HIS A 76 14.67 15.25 -9.31
C HIS A 76 13.69 14.33 -8.60
N VAL A 77 13.21 13.29 -9.31
CA VAL A 77 12.24 12.31 -8.81
C VAL A 77 12.91 10.95 -8.75
N PHE A 78 12.94 10.33 -7.57
CA PHE A 78 13.43 8.97 -7.36
C PHE A 78 12.24 8.00 -7.24
N ASN A 79 12.17 6.98 -8.10
CA ASN A 79 10.98 6.15 -8.27
C ASN A 79 11.33 4.67 -8.52
N GLN A 80 10.40 3.75 -8.15
CA GLN A 80 10.54 2.30 -8.32
C GLN A 80 10.16 1.79 -9.73
N ARG A 81 9.48 2.59 -10.57
CA ARG A 81 8.93 2.15 -11.87
C ARG A 81 9.98 2.21 -12.98
N THR A 82 10.91 1.25 -12.93
CA THR A 82 11.97 1.10 -13.94
C THR A 82 11.42 0.74 -15.33
N ASP A 83 10.30 0.03 -15.39
CA ASP A 83 9.58 -0.30 -16.61
C ASP A 83 9.13 0.95 -17.37
N MET A 84 8.66 1.98 -16.67
CA MET A 84 8.21 3.24 -17.26
C MET A 84 9.37 4.13 -17.75
N ALA A 85 10.61 3.85 -17.36
CA ALA A 85 11.79 4.51 -17.92
C ALA A 85 12.16 3.98 -19.33
N GLU A 86 11.62 2.82 -19.70
CA GLU A 86 11.93 2.20 -20.98
C GLU A 86 11.03 2.74 -22.11
N ALA A 87 11.66 3.05 -23.26
CA ALA A 87 10.92 3.51 -24.45
C ALA A 87 9.96 2.45 -25.02
N SER A 88 10.15 1.18 -24.64
CA SER A 88 9.31 0.03 -25.03
C SER A 88 8.11 -0.19 -24.11
N TYR A 89 7.96 0.60 -23.04
CA TYR A 89 6.82 0.47 -22.15
C TYR A 89 5.50 0.59 -22.91
N ALA A 90 4.61 -0.38 -22.75
CA ALA A 90 3.37 -0.45 -23.51
C ALA A 90 2.36 0.67 -23.14
N GLY A 91 2.45 1.17 -21.90
CA GLY A 91 1.63 2.28 -21.40
C GLY A 91 2.26 3.65 -21.67
N LYS A 92 1.82 4.67 -20.95
CA LYS A 92 2.38 6.01 -20.98
C LYS A 92 3.64 6.07 -20.11
N ASN A 93 4.81 6.23 -20.73
CA ASN A 93 6.11 6.25 -20.03
C ASN A 93 6.41 7.62 -19.39
N TRP A 94 7.48 7.72 -18.58
CA TRP A 94 7.87 8.96 -17.91
C TRP A 94 8.09 10.12 -18.85
N ASP A 95 8.74 9.91 -20.01
CA ASP A 95 8.98 10.98 -21.00
C ASP A 95 7.67 11.58 -21.50
N ALA A 96 6.65 10.76 -21.71
CA ALA A 96 5.34 11.21 -22.16
C ALA A 96 4.59 12.00 -21.07
N TYR A 97 4.65 11.56 -19.80
CA TYR A 97 4.08 12.33 -18.67
C TYR A 97 4.78 13.68 -18.50
N ILE A 98 6.10 13.69 -18.53
CA ILE A 98 6.89 14.94 -18.43
C ILE A 98 6.57 15.90 -19.60
N ALA A 99 6.47 15.37 -20.82
CA ALA A 99 6.11 16.19 -21.99
C ALA A 99 4.70 16.80 -21.86
N ASP A 100 3.75 16.09 -21.24
CA ASP A 100 2.41 16.62 -20.97
C ASP A 100 2.42 17.66 -19.84
N PHE A 101 3.13 17.40 -18.74
CA PHE A 101 3.34 18.36 -17.66
C PHE A 101 3.95 19.67 -18.18
N ASN A 102 4.95 19.60 -19.03
CA ASN A 102 5.64 20.76 -19.59
C ASN A 102 4.78 21.59 -20.57
N LYS A 103 3.60 21.12 -20.99
CA LYS A 103 2.63 21.97 -21.69
C LYS A 103 2.05 23.04 -20.78
N MET A 104 1.92 22.73 -19.49
CA MET A 104 1.39 23.62 -18.46
C MET A 104 2.51 24.39 -17.74
N TYR A 105 3.62 23.71 -17.44
CA TYR A 105 4.78 24.23 -16.71
C TYR A 105 6.08 24.09 -17.52
N PRO A 106 6.27 24.89 -18.60
CA PRO A 106 7.36 24.71 -19.54
C PRO A 106 8.76 25.01 -19.00
N ASN A 107 8.83 25.69 -17.86
CA ASN A 107 10.10 26.11 -17.26
C ASN A 107 10.54 25.20 -16.10
N ILE A 108 9.74 24.20 -15.74
CA ILE A 108 10.12 23.20 -14.73
C ILE A 108 10.61 21.95 -15.48
N THR A 109 11.91 21.67 -15.32
CA THR A 109 12.50 20.41 -15.81
C THR A 109 12.28 19.32 -14.76
N VAL A 110 11.84 18.14 -15.19
CA VAL A 110 11.68 16.97 -14.32
C VAL A 110 12.65 15.89 -14.77
N GLU A 111 13.53 15.45 -13.86
CA GLU A 111 14.45 14.34 -14.09
C GLU A 111 14.06 13.16 -13.22
N VAL A 112 13.73 12.01 -13.84
CA VAL A 112 13.31 10.80 -13.13
C VAL A 112 14.46 9.80 -13.10
N GLU A 113 14.86 9.41 -11.91
CA GLU A 113 15.76 8.28 -11.65
C GLU A 113 14.94 7.11 -11.13
N THR A 114 15.18 5.90 -11.66
CA THR A 114 14.46 4.69 -11.25
C THR A 114 15.41 3.61 -10.77
N ASP A 115 14.93 2.78 -9.83
CA ASP A 115 15.73 1.72 -9.21
C ASP A 115 14.90 0.45 -9.03
N THR A 116 15.47 -0.72 -9.45
CA THR A 116 14.85 -2.04 -9.28
C THR A 116 14.93 -2.56 -7.85
N ASN A 117 15.94 -2.12 -7.08
CA ASN A 117 16.11 -2.48 -5.67
C ASN A 117 15.58 -1.38 -4.74
N TYR A 118 14.53 -0.68 -5.19
CA TYR A 118 14.00 0.52 -4.55
C TYR A 118 13.75 0.37 -3.05
N SER A 119 13.24 -0.77 -2.61
CA SER A 119 12.89 -1.02 -1.21
C SER A 119 14.08 -0.81 -0.26
N ASP A 120 15.26 -1.35 -0.61
CA ASP A 120 16.45 -1.25 0.21
C ASP A 120 17.20 0.09 -0.03
N ASP A 121 17.34 0.48 -1.29
CA ASP A 121 18.15 1.64 -1.67
C ASP A 121 17.46 2.96 -1.30
N SER A 122 16.14 3.03 -1.31
CA SER A 122 15.40 4.21 -0.88
C SER A 122 15.62 4.56 0.60
N LEU A 123 15.70 3.55 1.48
CA LEU A 123 16.01 3.77 2.90
C LEU A 123 17.44 4.30 3.10
N LEU A 124 18.41 3.77 2.35
CA LEU A 124 19.78 4.23 2.39
C LEU A 124 19.91 5.68 1.90
N ARG A 125 19.24 6.02 0.80
CA ARG A 125 19.23 7.39 0.26
C ARG A 125 18.50 8.35 1.18
N LEU A 126 17.39 7.94 1.80
CA LEU A 126 16.67 8.74 2.78
C LEU A 126 17.58 9.13 3.95
N GLN A 127 18.33 8.16 4.51
CA GLN A 127 19.26 8.38 5.60
C GLN A 127 20.46 9.26 5.20
N SER A 128 20.94 9.14 3.96
CA SER A 128 22.05 9.98 3.45
C SER A 128 21.60 11.39 3.04
N GLY A 129 20.31 11.60 2.79
CA GLY A 129 19.75 12.84 2.26
C GLY A 129 20.00 13.05 0.75
N ASP A 130 20.50 12.04 0.04
CA ASP A 130 20.81 12.10 -1.41
C ASP A 130 19.75 11.36 -2.22
N TRP A 131 18.55 11.97 -2.36
CA TRP A 131 17.41 11.35 -3.04
C TRP A 131 16.59 12.33 -3.92
N GLY A 132 17.09 13.56 -4.09
CA GLY A 132 16.42 14.56 -4.93
C GLY A 132 15.31 15.32 -4.20
N ASP A 133 14.33 15.78 -4.96
CA ASP A 133 13.24 16.62 -4.48
C ASP A 133 11.95 15.85 -4.19
N ILE A 134 11.75 14.74 -4.89
CA ILE A 134 10.59 13.83 -4.73
C ILE A 134 11.11 12.39 -4.67
N MET A 135 10.56 11.60 -3.76
CA MET A 135 10.70 10.15 -3.78
C MET A 135 9.40 9.46 -3.43
N MET A 136 9.28 8.18 -3.77
CA MET A 136 8.21 7.34 -3.24
C MET A 136 8.58 6.96 -1.80
N ILE A 137 7.73 7.29 -0.84
CA ILE A 137 8.01 7.10 0.58
C ILE A 137 8.26 5.62 0.88
N PRO A 138 9.45 5.25 1.39
CA PRO A 138 9.74 3.88 1.80
C PRO A 138 9.11 3.54 3.14
N ALA A 139 9.25 2.29 3.59
CA ALA A 139 8.79 1.86 4.91
C ALA A 139 9.61 2.55 6.02
N VAL A 140 9.11 3.69 6.51
CA VAL A 140 9.68 4.49 7.61
C VAL A 140 8.66 4.65 8.72
N ASP A 141 9.14 4.87 9.93
CA ASP A 141 8.28 5.22 11.07
C ASP A 141 7.56 6.55 10.78
N LYS A 142 6.24 6.59 10.99
CA LYS A 142 5.44 7.81 10.79
C LYS A 142 5.92 8.98 11.66
N ALA A 143 6.47 8.70 12.85
CA ALA A 143 7.03 9.72 13.72
C ALA A 143 8.26 10.44 13.12
N ASP A 144 8.95 9.81 12.17
CA ASP A 144 10.11 10.38 11.50
C ASP A 144 9.75 11.16 10.22
N LEU A 145 8.51 11.14 9.76
CA LEU A 145 8.10 11.74 8.49
C LEU A 145 8.50 13.20 8.37
N SER A 146 8.29 14.01 9.41
CA SER A 146 8.62 15.44 9.42
C SER A 146 10.13 15.73 9.32
N THR A 147 10.98 14.75 9.60
CA THR A 147 12.44 14.86 9.46
C THR A 147 12.85 14.85 7.99
N TYR A 148 12.10 14.13 7.16
CA TYR A 148 12.45 13.88 5.77
C TYR A 148 11.56 14.62 4.78
N PHE A 149 10.25 14.72 5.08
CA PHE A 149 9.25 15.15 4.12
C PHE A 149 8.56 16.46 4.50
N LEU A 150 8.27 17.25 3.48
CA LEU A 150 7.45 18.45 3.58
C LEU A 150 5.97 18.04 3.68
N PRO A 151 5.18 18.60 4.61
CA PRO A 151 3.74 18.33 4.65
C PRO A 151 3.01 18.96 3.45
N TYR A 152 2.04 18.24 2.89
CA TYR A 152 1.16 18.74 1.84
C TYR A 152 0.03 19.62 2.37
N GLY A 153 -0.36 19.44 3.63
CA GLY A 153 -1.42 20.15 4.32
C GLY A 153 -1.89 19.38 5.54
N THR A 154 -2.98 19.84 6.16
CA THR A 154 -3.60 19.13 7.27
C THR A 154 -4.39 17.92 6.77
N LEU A 155 -4.54 16.89 7.61
CA LEU A 155 -5.34 15.70 7.28
C LEU A 155 -6.81 16.09 6.95
N ASP A 156 -7.38 17.06 7.68
CA ASP A 156 -8.74 17.53 7.42
C ASP A 156 -8.89 18.19 6.04
N GLU A 157 -7.89 18.93 5.57
CA GLU A 157 -7.90 19.56 4.24
C GLU A 157 -7.66 18.55 3.14
N MET A 158 -6.67 17.65 3.32
CA MET A 158 -6.28 16.66 2.32
C MET A 158 -7.37 15.61 2.12
N SER A 159 -8.03 15.15 3.17
CA SER A 159 -9.14 14.18 3.10
C SER A 159 -10.37 14.68 2.34
N LYS A 160 -10.46 15.99 2.08
CA LYS A 160 -11.52 16.59 1.24
C LYS A 160 -11.15 16.63 -0.24
N GLN A 161 -9.90 16.34 -0.59
CA GLN A 161 -9.37 16.47 -1.95
C GLN A 161 -8.91 15.13 -2.51
N ILE A 162 -8.27 14.30 -1.68
CA ILE A 162 -7.70 13.02 -2.12
C ILE A 162 -8.20 11.84 -1.30
N ARG A 163 -8.25 10.68 -1.94
CA ARG A 163 -8.43 9.38 -1.29
C ARG A 163 -7.12 8.98 -0.59
N PHE A 164 -7.24 8.20 0.46
CA PHE A 164 -6.11 7.63 1.21
C PHE A 164 -5.16 8.68 1.82
N ALA A 165 -5.67 9.87 2.16
CA ALA A 165 -4.88 10.95 2.74
C ALA A 165 -4.22 10.55 4.08
N ASN A 166 -4.79 9.56 4.78
CA ASN A 166 -4.29 9.04 6.05
C ASN A 166 -3.19 7.97 5.92
N THR A 167 -2.73 7.64 4.71
CA THR A 167 -1.67 6.63 4.51
C THR A 167 -0.36 7.09 5.16
N TRP A 168 0.04 8.32 4.91
CA TRP A 168 1.26 8.93 5.45
C TRP A 168 0.92 10.22 6.23
N ASP A 169 -0.01 10.09 7.19
CA ASP A 169 -0.32 11.16 8.14
C ASP A 169 0.41 10.94 9.46
N TYR A 170 0.79 12.04 10.09
CA TYR A 170 1.33 12.06 11.45
C TYR A 170 1.08 13.43 12.08
N ASP A 171 0.65 13.44 13.34
CA ASP A 171 0.33 14.66 14.12
C ASP A 171 -0.60 15.62 13.37
N GLY A 172 -1.58 15.06 12.65
CA GLY A 172 -2.59 15.82 11.89
C GLY A 172 -2.11 16.45 10.58
N LEU A 173 -0.90 16.14 10.12
CA LEU A 173 -0.33 16.57 8.85
C LEU A 173 -0.14 15.38 7.89
N VAL A 174 -0.26 15.62 6.59
CA VAL A 174 -0.09 14.63 5.53
C VAL A 174 1.23 14.84 4.82
N TYR A 175 2.07 13.82 4.79
CA TYR A 175 3.42 13.87 4.22
C TYR A 175 3.57 13.12 2.89
N GLY A 176 2.56 12.37 2.47
CA GLY A 176 2.57 11.61 1.23
C GLY A 176 1.26 11.73 0.46
N VAL A 177 1.35 11.90 -0.87
CA VAL A 177 0.21 11.81 -1.79
C VAL A 177 0.35 10.55 -2.60
N PRO A 178 -0.61 9.61 -2.54
CA PRO A 178 -0.54 8.37 -3.31
C PRO A 178 -0.44 8.61 -4.81
N SER A 179 0.31 7.75 -5.51
CA SER A 179 0.36 7.79 -6.98
C SER A 179 -0.90 7.22 -7.60
N THR A 180 -1.46 6.20 -6.98
CA THR A 180 -2.72 5.55 -7.34
C THR A 180 -3.26 4.78 -6.14
N GLY A 181 -4.50 4.33 -6.19
CA GLY A 181 -5.06 3.40 -5.23
C GLY A 181 -5.24 2.01 -5.84
N ASN A 182 -5.24 1.01 -4.97
CA ASN A 182 -5.52 -0.37 -5.31
C ASN A 182 -6.71 -0.91 -4.53
N ALA A 183 -7.43 -1.85 -5.11
CA ALA A 183 -8.41 -2.66 -4.40
C ALA A 183 -7.94 -4.12 -4.32
N GLN A 184 -8.39 -4.82 -3.30
CA GLN A 184 -8.21 -6.26 -3.17
C GLN A 184 -9.35 -7.00 -3.84
N GLY A 185 -9.05 -8.13 -4.50
CA GLY A 185 -10.03 -8.90 -5.22
C GLY A 185 -9.47 -10.19 -5.82
N VAL A 186 -9.99 -10.57 -6.98
CA VAL A 186 -9.61 -11.80 -7.69
C VAL A 186 -9.42 -11.48 -9.17
N VAL A 187 -8.21 -11.74 -9.69
CA VAL A 187 -8.01 -11.78 -11.13
C VAL A 187 -8.59 -13.08 -11.68
N TYR A 188 -9.32 -13.03 -12.77
CA TYR A 188 -9.95 -14.22 -13.35
C TYR A 188 -9.91 -14.20 -14.89
N ASN A 189 -10.05 -15.39 -15.50
CA ASN A 189 -10.19 -15.51 -16.95
C ASN A 189 -11.68 -15.61 -17.33
N LYS A 190 -12.19 -14.57 -17.97
CA LYS A 190 -13.61 -14.44 -18.37
C LYS A 190 -14.07 -15.54 -19.30
N ARG A 191 -13.23 -15.91 -20.29
CA ARG A 191 -13.55 -16.98 -21.25
C ARG A 191 -13.68 -18.34 -20.56
N VAL A 192 -12.78 -18.65 -19.61
CA VAL A 192 -12.85 -19.91 -18.85
C VAL A 192 -14.13 -19.97 -18.03
N PHE A 193 -14.54 -18.89 -17.38
CA PHE A 193 -15.79 -18.81 -16.65
C PHE A 193 -17.00 -19.06 -17.57
N GLU A 194 -17.07 -18.38 -18.70
CA GLU A 194 -18.16 -18.56 -19.67
C GLU A 194 -18.22 -19.99 -20.21
N GLU A 195 -17.11 -20.57 -20.64
CA GLU A 195 -17.01 -21.92 -21.17
C GLU A 195 -17.37 -23.00 -20.12
N ALA A 196 -17.07 -22.75 -18.84
CA ALA A 196 -17.46 -23.61 -17.72
C ALA A 196 -18.93 -23.42 -17.30
N GLY A 197 -19.63 -22.46 -17.91
CA GLY A 197 -21.05 -22.16 -17.60
C GLY A 197 -21.24 -21.28 -16.37
N VAL A 198 -20.19 -20.63 -15.87
CA VAL A 198 -20.27 -19.64 -14.79
C VAL A 198 -20.59 -18.27 -15.42
N THR A 199 -21.88 -17.94 -15.50
CA THR A 199 -22.39 -16.74 -16.18
C THR A 199 -22.55 -15.52 -15.31
N GLU A 200 -22.52 -15.71 -14.00
CA GLU A 200 -22.60 -14.63 -13.00
C GLU A 200 -21.36 -14.63 -12.15
N ILE A 201 -20.87 -13.45 -11.81
CA ILE A 201 -19.74 -13.29 -10.89
C ILE A 201 -20.15 -13.79 -9.50
N PRO A 202 -19.41 -14.74 -8.89
CA PRO A 202 -19.70 -15.24 -7.55
C PRO A 202 -19.69 -14.11 -6.50
N LYS A 203 -20.66 -14.13 -5.58
CA LYS A 203 -20.83 -13.11 -4.53
C LYS A 203 -20.69 -13.64 -3.12
N THR A 204 -20.61 -14.96 -2.97
CA THR A 204 -20.45 -15.64 -1.69
C THR A 204 -19.35 -16.70 -1.77
N PRO A 205 -18.74 -17.11 -0.63
CA PRO A 205 -17.76 -18.19 -0.60
C PRO A 205 -18.26 -19.48 -1.27
N ASP A 206 -19.50 -19.88 -0.99
CA ASP A 206 -20.10 -21.10 -1.57
C ASP A 206 -20.25 -21.01 -3.09
N GLU A 207 -20.73 -19.86 -3.60
CA GLU A 207 -20.84 -19.63 -5.06
C GLU A 207 -19.47 -19.67 -5.73
N PHE A 208 -18.43 -19.19 -5.08
CA PHE A 208 -17.07 -19.22 -5.63
C PHE A 208 -16.52 -20.64 -5.68
N ILE A 209 -16.65 -21.42 -4.60
CA ILE A 209 -16.26 -22.84 -4.59
C ILE A 209 -17.03 -23.63 -5.65
N ASP A 210 -18.33 -23.36 -5.83
CA ASP A 210 -19.13 -23.99 -6.88
C ASP A 210 -18.65 -23.61 -8.29
N ALA A 211 -18.24 -22.35 -8.50
CA ALA A 211 -17.64 -21.91 -9.76
C ALA A 211 -16.30 -22.63 -10.03
N LEU A 212 -15.42 -22.75 -9.03
CA LEU A 212 -14.17 -23.49 -9.16
C LEU A 212 -14.41 -24.98 -9.50
N LYS A 213 -15.43 -25.60 -8.89
CA LYS A 213 -15.86 -26.99 -9.19
C LYS A 213 -16.37 -27.11 -10.62
N ALA A 214 -17.16 -26.15 -11.09
CA ALA A 214 -17.65 -26.13 -12.47
C ALA A 214 -16.51 -26.04 -13.49
N ILE A 215 -15.51 -25.20 -13.23
CA ILE A 215 -14.31 -25.06 -14.05
C ILE A 215 -13.51 -26.37 -14.09
N LYS A 216 -13.27 -27.01 -12.94
CA LYS A 216 -12.56 -28.29 -12.86
C LYS A 216 -13.30 -29.42 -13.59
N ALA A 217 -14.65 -29.38 -13.54
CA ALA A 217 -15.49 -30.34 -14.25
C ALA A 217 -15.54 -30.10 -15.76
N TYR A 218 -15.45 -28.84 -16.20
CA TYR A 218 -15.40 -28.46 -17.61
C TYR A 218 -14.11 -28.93 -18.26
N ASP A 219 -12.97 -28.59 -17.70
CA ASP A 219 -11.65 -29.04 -18.15
C ASP A 219 -10.71 -29.25 -16.96
N SER A 220 -10.38 -30.51 -16.68
CA SER A 220 -9.52 -30.86 -15.54
C SER A 220 -8.07 -30.41 -15.68
N SER A 221 -7.65 -29.97 -16.87
CA SER A 221 -6.31 -29.40 -17.10
C SER A 221 -6.21 -27.93 -16.70
N ILE A 222 -7.31 -27.22 -16.56
CA ILE A 222 -7.36 -25.86 -16.05
C ILE A 222 -7.22 -25.89 -14.54
N ILE A 223 -6.37 -25.00 -14.00
CA ILE A 223 -6.21 -24.79 -12.56
C ILE A 223 -7.29 -23.79 -12.12
N PRO A 224 -8.32 -24.19 -11.33
CA PRO A 224 -9.40 -23.28 -10.96
C PRO A 224 -8.94 -22.11 -10.10
N LEU A 225 -8.13 -22.36 -9.07
CA LEU A 225 -7.49 -21.34 -8.21
C LEU A 225 -5.99 -21.62 -8.13
N TYR A 226 -5.17 -20.68 -8.57
CA TYR A 226 -3.72 -20.79 -8.45
C TYR A 226 -3.23 -20.08 -7.21
N THR A 227 -2.51 -20.80 -6.34
CA THR A 227 -2.17 -20.28 -5.02
C THR A 227 -0.99 -19.32 -5.01
N ASN A 228 -0.04 -19.45 -5.94
CA ASN A 228 1.24 -18.74 -5.92
C ASN A 228 2.09 -19.06 -4.65
N TYR A 229 1.91 -20.22 -4.05
CA TYR A 229 2.52 -20.61 -2.77
C TYR A 229 4.04 -20.45 -2.73
N ALA A 230 4.76 -20.92 -3.76
CA ALA A 230 6.22 -21.01 -3.71
C ALA A 230 6.92 -19.63 -3.69
N ASP A 231 6.30 -18.63 -4.29
CA ASP A 231 6.82 -17.26 -4.27
C ASP A 231 6.63 -16.58 -2.89
N GLY A 232 5.72 -17.09 -2.07
CA GLY A 232 5.48 -16.68 -0.69
C GLY A 232 4.71 -15.37 -0.56
N TRP A 233 5.22 -14.25 -1.09
CA TRP A 233 4.59 -12.95 -0.97
C TRP A 233 3.11 -12.88 -1.45
N PRO A 234 2.63 -13.66 -2.45
CA PRO A 234 1.22 -13.61 -2.83
C PRO A 234 0.28 -14.12 -1.74
N MET A 235 0.80 -14.89 -0.77
CA MET A 235 0.02 -15.34 0.38
C MET A 235 -0.45 -14.17 1.25
N GLU A 236 0.31 -13.09 1.30
CA GLU A 236 -0.04 -11.87 2.04
C GLU A 236 -1.25 -11.14 1.42
N GLN A 237 -1.58 -11.40 0.16
CA GLN A 237 -2.75 -10.81 -0.51
C GLN A 237 -4.08 -11.29 0.12
N TRP A 238 -4.07 -12.44 0.77
CA TRP A 238 -5.21 -12.91 1.56
C TRP A 238 -5.45 -12.02 2.77
N ASP A 239 -4.39 -11.63 3.47
CA ASP A 239 -4.48 -10.71 4.62
C ASP A 239 -5.05 -9.35 4.23
N GLY A 240 -4.75 -8.87 3.02
CA GLY A 240 -5.28 -7.62 2.50
C GLY A 240 -6.82 -7.58 2.37
N GLN A 241 -7.49 -8.73 2.44
CA GLN A 241 -8.95 -8.82 2.41
C GLN A 241 -9.60 -8.67 3.80
N ILE A 242 -8.84 -8.82 4.91
CA ILE A 242 -9.38 -9.06 6.27
C ILE A 242 -10.35 -7.98 6.74
N ALA A 243 -10.09 -6.72 6.46
CA ALA A 243 -10.93 -5.63 6.96
C ALA A 243 -12.10 -5.32 6.03
N GLY A 244 -11.90 -4.44 5.06
CA GLY A 244 -12.96 -3.94 4.20
C GLY A 244 -13.75 -5.04 3.52
N THR A 245 -13.08 -6.00 2.89
CA THR A 245 -13.75 -7.08 2.14
C THR A 245 -14.60 -7.98 3.03
N THR A 246 -14.09 -8.35 4.22
CA THR A 246 -14.77 -9.35 5.06
C THR A 246 -15.76 -8.78 6.06
N THR A 247 -15.64 -7.48 6.39
CA THR A 247 -16.48 -6.82 7.40
C THR A 247 -17.23 -5.58 6.90
N GLY A 248 -16.76 -4.95 5.83
CA GLY A 248 -17.27 -3.67 5.35
C GLY A 248 -16.94 -2.49 6.30
N ASP A 249 -16.03 -2.68 7.24
CA ASP A 249 -15.75 -1.74 8.33
C ASP A 249 -14.31 -1.22 8.26
N ALA A 250 -14.17 0.07 8.02
CA ALA A 250 -12.87 0.75 7.93
C ALA A 250 -12.09 0.74 9.26
N THR A 251 -12.78 0.61 10.39
CA THR A 251 -12.13 0.58 11.72
C THR A 251 -11.67 -0.83 12.11
N TYR A 252 -12.02 -1.86 11.33
CA TYR A 252 -11.81 -3.24 11.76
C TYR A 252 -10.34 -3.57 11.98
N MET A 253 -9.46 -3.35 11.02
CA MET A 253 -8.05 -3.77 11.08
C MET A 253 -7.30 -3.16 12.27
N ASN A 254 -7.35 -1.83 12.38
CA ASN A 254 -6.48 -1.09 13.30
C ASN A 254 -7.14 -0.73 14.64
N GLN A 255 -8.42 -1.08 14.82
CA GLN A 255 -9.15 -0.78 16.06
C GLN A 255 -9.90 -2.01 16.57
N LYS A 256 -10.94 -2.51 15.87
CA LYS A 256 -11.82 -3.57 16.38
C LYS A 256 -11.14 -4.93 16.51
N LEU A 257 -10.38 -5.35 15.50
CA LEU A 257 -9.64 -6.63 15.52
C LEU A 257 -8.78 -6.76 16.78
N LEU A 258 -8.15 -5.66 17.21
CA LEU A 258 -7.25 -5.61 18.35
C LEU A 258 -7.97 -5.95 19.68
N HIS A 259 -9.26 -5.60 19.76
CA HIS A 259 -10.10 -5.75 20.93
C HIS A 259 -11.17 -6.84 20.79
N THR A 260 -11.17 -7.59 19.68
CA THR A 260 -12.15 -8.65 19.41
C THR A 260 -11.70 -9.96 20.05
N LYS A 261 -12.64 -10.59 20.73
CA LYS A 261 -12.45 -11.94 21.28
C LYS A 261 -12.59 -12.97 20.15
N ASP A 262 -11.60 -13.86 20.02
CA ASP A 262 -11.60 -14.95 19.04
C ASP A 262 -11.94 -14.45 17.61
N PRO A 263 -11.17 -13.48 17.03
CA PRO A 263 -11.55 -12.82 15.77
C PRO A 263 -11.52 -13.76 14.54
N PHE A 264 -10.91 -14.92 14.66
CA PHE A 264 -10.85 -15.95 13.61
C PHE A 264 -11.89 -17.06 13.80
N LYS A 265 -12.90 -16.87 14.66
CA LYS A 265 -14.01 -17.83 14.82
C LYS A 265 -14.98 -17.80 13.63
N ASP A 266 -15.73 -18.88 13.43
CA ASP A 266 -16.86 -18.89 12.51
C ASP A 266 -18.03 -18.06 13.05
N TYR A 267 -18.39 -17.01 12.33
CA TYR A 267 -19.56 -16.18 12.65
C TYR A 267 -20.86 -16.77 12.06
N GLY A 268 -20.77 -17.82 11.23
CA GLY A 268 -21.92 -18.56 10.68
C GLY A 268 -22.69 -17.82 9.60
N ASP A 269 -22.15 -16.72 9.08
CA ASP A 269 -22.79 -15.87 8.08
C ASP A 269 -21.97 -15.67 6.78
N GLY A 270 -20.83 -16.35 6.66
CA GLY A 270 -19.96 -16.28 5.49
C GLY A 270 -19.14 -14.97 5.42
N THR A 271 -18.91 -14.32 6.56
CA THR A 271 -18.15 -13.07 6.68
C THR A 271 -16.93 -13.23 7.62
N HIS A 272 -16.19 -12.17 7.84
CA HIS A 272 -15.03 -12.10 8.73
C HIS A 272 -13.82 -12.96 8.26
N PRO A 273 -12.67 -12.91 8.93
CA PRO A 273 -11.46 -13.62 8.51
C PRO A 273 -11.63 -15.14 8.36
N TYR A 274 -12.50 -15.76 9.18
CA TYR A 274 -12.78 -17.19 9.07
C TYR A 274 -13.28 -17.56 7.67
N ALA A 275 -14.30 -16.84 7.15
CA ALA A 275 -14.86 -17.13 5.83
C ALA A 275 -13.85 -16.93 4.69
N LEU A 276 -12.99 -15.92 4.82
CA LEU A 276 -11.91 -15.63 3.87
C LEU A 276 -10.96 -16.83 3.73
N TYR A 277 -10.33 -17.24 4.82
CA TYR A 277 -9.33 -18.30 4.80
C TYR A 277 -9.95 -19.68 4.56
N LYS A 278 -11.25 -19.86 4.90
CA LYS A 278 -11.96 -21.08 4.58
C LYS A 278 -12.06 -21.33 3.08
N VAL A 279 -12.23 -20.30 2.26
CA VAL A 279 -12.21 -20.42 0.80
C VAL A 279 -10.91 -21.05 0.32
N LEU A 280 -9.77 -20.62 0.86
CA LEU A 280 -8.47 -21.18 0.49
C LEU A 280 -8.35 -22.65 0.92
N TYR A 281 -8.67 -22.94 2.20
CA TYR A 281 -8.62 -24.28 2.73
C TYR A 281 -9.51 -25.24 1.92
N ASP A 282 -10.77 -24.89 1.68
CA ASP A 282 -11.72 -25.72 0.95
C ASP A 282 -11.30 -25.93 -0.52
N ALA A 283 -10.78 -24.88 -1.19
CA ALA A 283 -10.29 -25.01 -2.55
C ALA A 283 -9.14 -26.03 -2.66
N VAL A 284 -8.19 -25.99 -1.73
CA VAL A 284 -7.07 -26.94 -1.69
C VAL A 284 -7.58 -28.35 -1.33
N ALA A 285 -8.37 -28.49 -0.28
CA ALA A 285 -8.88 -29.77 0.19
C ALA A 285 -9.75 -30.49 -0.85
N ASP A 286 -10.50 -29.74 -1.66
CA ASP A 286 -11.34 -30.27 -2.75
C ASP A 286 -10.57 -30.49 -4.07
N GLY A 287 -9.23 -30.23 -4.11
CA GLY A 287 -8.39 -30.40 -5.29
C GLY A 287 -8.69 -29.41 -6.41
N LEU A 288 -9.07 -28.18 -6.05
CA LEU A 288 -9.42 -27.10 -6.97
C LEU A 288 -8.26 -26.14 -7.24
N THR A 289 -7.08 -26.48 -6.77
CA THR A 289 -5.83 -25.74 -6.99
C THR A 289 -4.87 -26.52 -7.88
N GLU A 290 -3.66 -26.01 -8.08
CA GLU A 290 -2.56 -26.76 -8.72
C GLU A 290 -2.22 -28.05 -7.94
N ASP A 291 -1.76 -29.07 -8.66
CA ASP A 291 -1.46 -30.41 -8.07
C ASP A 291 -0.26 -30.36 -7.11
N ASP A 292 0.69 -29.45 -7.34
CA ASP A 292 1.89 -29.27 -6.51
C ASP A 292 2.13 -27.77 -6.27
N TYR A 293 1.65 -27.28 -5.14
CA TYR A 293 1.78 -25.87 -4.74
C TYR A 293 3.25 -25.41 -4.60
N SER A 294 4.19 -26.34 -4.35
CA SER A 294 5.62 -26.00 -4.21
C SER A 294 6.29 -25.63 -5.53
N THR A 295 5.63 -25.84 -6.65
CA THR A 295 6.13 -25.55 -8.01
C THR A 295 5.51 -24.30 -8.64
N THR A 296 4.70 -23.55 -7.92
CA THR A 296 4.12 -22.31 -8.43
C THR A 296 5.19 -21.28 -8.78
N ALA A 297 4.92 -20.44 -9.78
CA ALA A 297 5.84 -19.41 -10.24
C ALA A 297 5.07 -18.16 -10.67
N TRP A 298 5.28 -17.05 -9.97
CA TRP A 298 4.58 -15.79 -10.20
C TRP A 298 4.73 -15.28 -11.64
N GLU A 299 5.96 -15.22 -12.16
CA GLU A 299 6.19 -14.69 -13.51
C GLU A 299 5.50 -15.51 -14.59
N ASP A 300 5.49 -16.85 -14.46
CA ASP A 300 4.83 -17.73 -15.41
C ASP A 300 3.30 -17.64 -15.31
N SER A 301 2.77 -17.45 -14.10
CA SER A 301 1.32 -17.40 -13.83
C SER A 301 0.61 -16.29 -14.60
N LYS A 302 1.29 -15.17 -14.88
CA LYS A 302 0.74 -14.05 -15.67
C LYS A 302 0.31 -14.50 -17.06
N GLY A 303 1.18 -15.20 -17.77
CA GLY A 303 0.87 -15.77 -19.09
C GLY A 303 -0.15 -16.92 -19.00
N MET A 304 -0.08 -17.74 -17.94
CA MET A 304 -1.00 -18.86 -17.75
C MET A 304 -2.45 -18.40 -17.57
N ILE A 305 -2.72 -17.38 -16.76
CA ILE A 305 -4.08 -16.85 -16.61
C ILE A 305 -4.56 -16.15 -17.89
N ASN A 306 -3.67 -15.43 -18.58
CA ASN A 306 -3.97 -14.80 -19.87
C ASN A 306 -4.45 -15.83 -20.89
N ARG A 307 -3.76 -16.98 -21.00
CA ARG A 307 -4.12 -18.08 -21.93
C ARG A 307 -5.27 -18.95 -21.43
N GLY A 308 -5.73 -18.80 -20.18
CA GLY A 308 -6.80 -19.59 -19.56
C GLY A 308 -6.35 -20.96 -19.04
N GLU A 309 -5.06 -21.16 -18.78
CA GLU A 309 -4.51 -22.33 -18.08
C GLU A 309 -4.78 -22.25 -16.57
N ILE A 310 -4.90 -21.03 -16.05
CA ILE A 310 -5.39 -20.67 -14.71
C ILE A 310 -6.70 -19.93 -14.86
N ALA A 311 -7.68 -20.23 -14.00
CA ALA A 311 -8.95 -19.53 -14.00
C ALA A 311 -9.02 -18.35 -13.04
N THR A 312 -8.44 -18.46 -11.84
CA THR A 312 -8.48 -17.41 -10.81
C THR A 312 -7.20 -17.30 -10.00
N MET A 313 -6.89 -16.09 -9.51
CA MET A 313 -5.86 -15.79 -8.50
C MET A 313 -6.33 -14.67 -7.57
N VAL A 314 -6.15 -14.83 -6.25
CA VAL A 314 -6.44 -13.78 -5.26
C VAL A 314 -5.28 -12.80 -5.21
N LEU A 315 -5.49 -11.57 -5.68
CA LEU A 315 -4.46 -10.54 -5.84
C LEU A 315 -5.06 -9.14 -5.76
N GLY A 316 -4.22 -8.13 -5.55
CA GLY A 316 -4.61 -6.73 -5.70
C GLY A 316 -4.81 -6.33 -7.17
N SER A 317 -5.52 -5.24 -7.39
CA SER A 317 -5.85 -4.73 -8.74
C SER A 317 -4.63 -4.36 -9.58
N TRP A 318 -3.52 -4.03 -8.97
CA TRP A 318 -2.22 -3.77 -9.62
C TRP A 318 -1.73 -4.94 -10.50
N ALA A 319 -2.19 -6.18 -10.22
CA ALA A 319 -1.80 -7.36 -10.99
C ALA A 319 -2.52 -7.44 -12.36
N TYR A 320 -3.71 -6.82 -12.47
CA TYR A 320 -4.55 -6.93 -13.67
C TYR A 320 -3.83 -6.49 -14.94
N SER A 321 -3.24 -5.30 -14.96
CA SER A 321 -2.55 -4.76 -16.13
C SER A 321 -1.37 -5.62 -16.56
N GLN A 322 -0.63 -6.22 -15.61
CA GLN A 322 0.48 -7.12 -15.90
C GLN A 322 -0.01 -8.40 -16.58
N MET A 323 -1.15 -8.94 -16.15
CA MET A 323 -1.73 -10.16 -16.73
C MET A 323 -2.37 -9.91 -18.10
N VAL A 324 -3.01 -8.76 -18.29
CA VAL A 324 -3.51 -8.31 -19.61
C VAL A 324 -2.36 -8.23 -20.63
N ALA A 325 -1.23 -7.69 -20.21
CA ALA A 325 -0.07 -7.49 -21.09
C ALA A 325 0.81 -8.73 -21.29
N ALA A 326 0.57 -9.82 -20.54
CA ALA A 326 1.49 -10.96 -20.49
C ALA A 326 1.50 -11.83 -21.74
N ASP A 327 0.37 -11.91 -22.50
CA ASP A 327 0.24 -12.72 -23.72
C ASP A 327 -0.87 -12.16 -24.63
N GLU A 328 -1.24 -12.88 -25.69
CA GLU A 328 -2.13 -12.41 -26.77
C GLU A 328 -3.63 -12.38 -26.41
N HIS A 329 -4.04 -12.87 -25.21
CA HIS A 329 -5.44 -13.00 -24.80
C HIS A 329 -5.81 -12.06 -23.63
N GLY A 330 -5.25 -10.84 -23.63
CA GLY A 330 -5.54 -9.85 -22.58
C GLY A 330 -7.02 -9.50 -22.41
N GLU A 331 -7.83 -9.60 -23.50
CA GLU A 331 -9.27 -9.38 -23.47
C GLU A 331 -10.02 -10.42 -22.59
N ASP A 332 -9.45 -11.59 -22.40
CA ASP A 332 -10.02 -12.65 -21.55
C ASP A 332 -9.77 -12.41 -20.06
N VAL A 333 -8.78 -11.59 -19.71
CA VAL A 333 -8.48 -11.26 -18.31
C VAL A 333 -9.55 -10.31 -17.74
N GLY A 334 -10.02 -10.59 -16.55
CA GLY A 334 -10.94 -9.77 -15.78
C GLY A 334 -10.47 -9.61 -14.34
N TYR A 335 -11.11 -8.69 -13.63
CA TYR A 335 -10.88 -8.46 -12.21
C TYR A 335 -12.23 -8.36 -11.51
N MET A 336 -12.46 -9.13 -10.46
CA MET A 336 -13.73 -9.18 -9.74
C MET A 336 -13.53 -9.00 -8.23
N PRO A 337 -14.56 -8.51 -7.50
CA PRO A 337 -14.48 -8.43 -6.04
C PRO A 337 -14.33 -9.84 -5.44
N PHE A 338 -13.65 -9.91 -4.28
CA PHE A 338 -13.60 -11.16 -3.54
C PHE A 338 -15.02 -11.55 -3.08
N PRO A 339 -15.41 -12.83 -3.19
CA PRO A 339 -16.81 -13.27 -3.07
C PRO A 339 -17.29 -13.34 -1.62
N ILE A 340 -17.44 -12.19 -0.98
CA ILE A 340 -18.08 -12.04 0.34
C ILE A 340 -19.13 -10.95 0.25
N THR A 341 -20.33 -11.23 0.77
CA THR A 341 -21.47 -10.31 0.81
C THR A 341 -21.93 -10.11 2.25
N ILE A 342 -22.02 -8.87 2.69
CA ILE A 342 -22.37 -8.47 4.05
C ILE A 342 -23.71 -7.73 3.99
N GLY A 343 -24.78 -8.32 4.53
CA GLY A 343 -26.09 -7.69 4.50
C GLY A 343 -26.64 -7.37 3.10
N GLY A 344 -26.18 -8.07 2.07
CA GLY A 344 -26.59 -7.86 0.67
C GLY A 344 -25.68 -6.90 -0.11
N GLN A 345 -24.64 -6.36 0.49
CA GLN A 345 -23.65 -5.47 -0.12
C GLN A 345 -22.29 -6.14 -0.17
N GLN A 346 -21.56 -5.99 -1.28
CA GLN A 346 -20.15 -6.37 -1.37
C GLN A 346 -19.25 -5.15 -1.10
N TYR A 347 -18.13 -5.42 -0.47
CA TYR A 347 -17.09 -4.45 -0.16
C TYR A 347 -15.76 -4.95 -0.68
N ALA A 348 -14.83 -4.03 -0.92
CA ALA A 348 -13.46 -4.37 -1.27
C ALA A 348 -12.50 -3.54 -0.42
N SER A 349 -11.59 -4.21 0.26
CA SER A 349 -10.47 -3.52 0.89
C SER A 349 -9.71 -2.74 -0.15
N SER A 350 -9.39 -1.49 0.14
CA SER A 350 -8.68 -0.60 -0.77
C SER A 350 -7.63 0.20 -0.01
N GLY A 351 -6.57 0.58 -0.71
CA GLY A 351 -5.49 1.33 -0.09
C GLY A 351 -4.65 2.07 -1.11
N ALA A 352 -3.79 2.93 -0.62
CA ALA A 352 -2.81 3.63 -1.43
C ALA A 352 -1.77 2.66 -1.98
N ASP A 353 -1.31 2.93 -3.19
CA ASP A 353 -0.02 2.46 -3.68
C ASP A 353 1.10 3.36 -3.14
N TYR A 354 2.31 3.25 -3.68
CA TYR A 354 3.41 4.14 -3.33
C TYR A 354 2.99 5.61 -3.36
N SER A 355 3.47 6.37 -2.38
CA SER A 355 3.11 7.79 -2.21
C SER A 355 4.31 8.70 -2.46
N TYR A 356 4.08 9.81 -3.16
CA TYR A 356 5.07 10.85 -3.37
C TYR A 356 5.34 11.62 -2.08
N GLY A 357 6.60 11.64 -1.63
CA GLY A 357 7.09 12.50 -0.56
C GLY A 357 8.00 13.59 -1.10
N ILE A 358 7.85 14.83 -0.65
CA ILE A 358 8.66 15.99 -1.05
C ILE A 358 9.75 16.21 -0.02
N ASN A 359 10.98 16.43 -0.46
CA ASN A 359 12.13 16.65 0.41
C ASN A 359 12.03 17.96 1.18
N VAL A 360 11.95 17.87 2.51
CA VAL A 360 11.91 19.04 3.38
C VAL A 360 13.16 19.91 3.29
N ASN A 361 14.29 19.36 2.83
CA ASN A 361 15.56 20.06 2.68
C ASN A 361 15.80 20.64 1.27
N SER A 362 14.87 20.42 0.32
CA SER A 362 14.93 21.09 -0.98
C SER A 362 14.78 22.62 -0.83
N SER A 363 15.22 23.37 -1.84
CA SER A 363 14.97 24.81 -1.88
C SER A 363 13.46 25.09 -1.91
N GLU A 364 13.01 26.25 -1.40
CA GLU A 364 11.60 26.64 -1.44
C GLU A 364 11.03 26.62 -2.86
N GLU A 365 11.83 26.98 -3.86
CA GLU A 365 11.46 26.93 -5.26
C GLU A 365 11.27 25.50 -5.76
N ASN A 366 12.15 24.57 -5.36
CA ASN A 366 12.01 23.15 -5.71
C ASN A 366 10.86 22.49 -4.95
N GLN A 367 10.62 22.84 -3.69
CA GLN A 367 9.46 22.36 -2.92
C GLN A 367 8.15 22.75 -3.60
N ALA A 368 8.03 24.01 -4.05
CA ALA A 368 6.84 24.48 -4.77
C ALA A 368 6.68 23.78 -6.12
N ALA A 369 7.75 23.63 -6.90
CA ALA A 369 7.74 22.93 -8.18
C ALA A 369 7.40 21.44 -8.01
N ALA A 370 7.94 20.79 -6.96
CA ALA A 370 7.64 19.41 -6.61
C ALA A 370 6.15 19.22 -6.25
N MET A 371 5.60 20.13 -5.43
CA MET A 371 4.19 20.04 -5.03
C MET A 371 3.25 20.27 -6.21
N VAL A 372 3.58 21.18 -7.13
CA VAL A 372 2.87 21.39 -8.39
C VAL A 372 2.92 20.13 -9.27
N PHE A 373 4.10 19.49 -9.38
CA PHE A 373 4.25 18.26 -10.16
C PHE A 373 3.42 17.12 -9.58
N VAL A 374 3.49 16.91 -8.26
CA VAL A 374 2.68 15.86 -7.59
C VAL A 374 1.19 16.12 -7.76
N LYS A 375 0.74 17.38 -7.58
CA LYS A 375 -0.67 17.72 -7.79
C LYS A 375 -1.11 17.46 -9.23
N TRP A 376 -0.28 17.83 -10.21
CA TRP A 376 -0.55 17.55 -11.62
C TRP A 376 -0.59 16.04 -11.90
N MET A 377 0.32 15.26 -11.33
CA MET A 377 0.30 13.79 -11.43
C MET A 377 -0.99 13.20 -10.90
N THR A 378 -1.55 13.79 -9.85
CA THR A 378 -2.76 13.32 -9.18
C THR A 378 -4.04 13.71 -9.93
N GLU A 379 -4.13 14.96 -10.42
CA GLU A 379 -5.40 15.54 -10.89
C GLU A 379 -5.53 15.60 -12.43
N GLU A 380 -4.40 15.74 -13.17
CA GLU A 380 -4.43 16.03 -14.62
C GLU A 380 -3.74 14.97 -15.50
N SER A 381 -2.84 14.16 -14.91
CA SER A 381 -2.00 13.26 -15.70
C SER A 381 -2.74 12.05 -16.25
N GLY A 382 -3.81 11.63 -15.57
CA GLY A 382 -4.49 10.35 -15.78
C GLY A 382 -3.65 9.15 -15.35
N PHE A 383 -2.61 9.35 -14.50
CA PHE A 383 -1.69 8.29 -14.12
C PHE A 383 -2.41 7.09 -13.48
N ALA A 384 -3.26 7.34 -12.49
CA ALA A 384 -3.96 6.27 -11.80
C ALA A 384 -4.81 5.40 -12.76
N TYR A 385 -5.59 6.05 -13.64
CA TYR A 385 -6.38 5.36 -14.66
C TYR A 385 -5.51 4.55 -15.62
N ASN A 386 -4.43 5.16 -16.15
CA ASN A 386 -3.55 4.51 -17.13
C ASN A 386 -2.85 3.28 -16.55
N GLU A 387 -2.54 3.31 -15.25
CA GLU A 387 -1.91 2.20 -14.53
C GLU A 387 -2.94 1.19 -13.96
N GLY A 388 -4.23 1.36 -14.27
CA GLY A 388 -5.28 0.43 -13.86
C GLY A 388 -5.69 0.55 -12.38
N GLY A 389 -5.39 1.68 -11.75
CA GLY A 389 -5.64 1.91 -10.33
C GLY A 389 -6.83 2.84 -10.04
N ILE A 390 -7.15 2.98 -8.77
CA ILE A 390 -8.19 3.88 -8.27
C ILE A 390 -7.67 5.33 -8.37
N PRO A 391 -8.44 6.27 -8.95
CA PRO A 391 -8.10 7.69 -8.97
C PRO A 391 -7.87 8.24 -7.57
N ILE A 392 -6.87 9.10 -7.41
CA ILE A 392 -6.54 9.67 -6.11
C ILE A 392 -7.34 10.93 -5.83
N GLU A 393 -7.60 11.77 -6.83
CA GLU A 393 -8.53 12.88 -6.67
C GLU A 393 -9.91 12.38 -6.24
N LEU A 394 -10.44 12.94 -5.13
CA LEU A 394 -11.71 12.48 -4.57
C LEU A 394 -12.91 12.72 -5.49
N ALA A 395 -12.83 13.77 -6.32
CA ALA A 395 -13.87 14.12 -7.29
C ALA A 395 -13.84 13.24 -8.54
N ASP A 396 -12.70 12.63 -8.85
CA ASP A 396 -12.56 11.74 -10.00
C ASP A 396 -13.18 10.37 -9.70
N ASN A 397 -14.13 9.96 -10.55
CA ASN A 397 -14.81 8.68 -10.48
C ASN A 397 -14.68 7.91 -11.81
N ASP A 398 -13.69 8.23 -12.61
CA ASP A 398 -13.37 7.52 -13.85
C ASP A 398 -12.49 6.31 -13.52
N TYR A 399 -13.13 5.19 -13.17
CA TYR A 399 -12.43 3.96 -12.84
C TYR A 399 -12.05 3.20 -14.11
N PRO A 400 -10.86 2.58 -14.16
CA PRO A 400 -10.46 1.71 -15.28
C PRO A 400 -11.42 0.56 -15.52
N ASP A 401 -11.45 0.05 -16.76
CA ASP A 401 -12.27 -1.11 -17.17
C ASP A 401 -12.01 -2.36 -16.29
N ALA A 402 -10.86 -2.43 -15.63
CA ALA A 402 -10.55 -3.46 -14.65
C ALA A 402 -11.64 -3.60 -13.57
N TYR A 403 -12.31 -2.51 -13.21
CA TYR A 403 -13.34 -2.50 -12.17
C TYR A 403 -14.77 -2.69 -12.69
N GLU A 404 -14.97 -3.04 -13.97
CA GLU A 404 -16.32 -3.23 -14.54
C GLU A 404 -17.15 -4.25 -13.72
N ALA A 405 -16.53 -5.35 -13.30
CA ALA A 405 -17.20 -6.39 -12.51
C ALA A 405 -17.49 -6.00 -11.04
N PHE A 406 -16.93 -4.88 -10.58
CA PHE A 406 -17.20 -4.38 -9.21
C PHE A 406 -18.57 -3.72 -9.08
N GLY A 407 -19.09 -3.11 -10.15
CA GLY A 407 -20.44 -2.55 -10.14
C GLY A 407 -20.66 -1.57 -8.97
N ASP A 408 -21.51 -1.97 -8.02
CA ASP A 408 -21.89 -1.19 -6.83
C ASP A 408 -21.07 -1.56 -5.57
N VAL A 409 -19.93 -2.24 -5.72
CA VAL A 409 -19.01 -2.56 -4.62
C VAL A 409 -18.51 -1.28 -3.94
N ILE A 410 -18.51 -1.27 -2.62
CA ILE A 410 -18.02 -0.15 -1.83
C ILE A 410 -16.54 -0.40 -1.50
N PHE A 411 -15.67 0.52 -1.90
CA PHE A 411 -14.27 0.51 -1.51
C PHE A 411 -14.13 0.98 -0.06
N VAL A 412 -13.41 0.21 0.74
CA VAL A 412 -13.16 0.49 2.15
C VAL A 412 -11.66 0.56 2.39
N SER A 413 -11.22 1.71 2.88
CA SER A 413 -9.84 1.93 3.31
C SER A 413 -9.76 1.88 4.83
N ASP A 414 -8.73 1.23 5.35
CA ASP A 414 -8.53 1.12 6.79
C ASP A 414 -8.32 2.51 7.42
N GLU A 415 -9.03 2.77 8.50
CA GLU A 415 -8.80 3.93 9.35
C GLU A 415 -7.55 3.74 10.20
N SER A 416 -6.96 4.85 10.63
CA SER A 416 -5.81 4.84 11.54
C SER A 416 -6.18 4.18 12.89
N ALA A 417 -5.17 3.72 13.62
CA ALA A 417 -5.32 3.21 14.97
C ALA A 417 -5.94 4.28 15.90
N ALA A 418 -6.58 3.83 16.97
CA ALA A 418 -7.06 4.73 18.01
C ALA A 418 -5.88 5.42 18.70
N ALA A 419 -6.11 6.64 19.19
CA ALA A 419 -5.06 7.43 19.83
C ALA A 419 -4.44 6.70 21.04
N GLY A 420 -3.14 6.48 20.99
CA GLY A 420 -2.36 5.74 21.99
C GLY A 420 -2.29 4.22 21.76
N GLU A 421 -2.80 3.74 20.61
CA GLU A 421 -2.76 2.33 20.19
C GLU A 421 -2.04 2.13 18.84
N GLU A 422 -1.28 3.14 18.40
CA GLU A 422 -0.63 3.16 17.09
C GLU A 422 0.30 1.96 16.86
N ASP A 423 0.92 1.44 17.93
CA ASP A 423 1.82 0.28 17.89
C ASP A 423 1.17 -1.04 18.31
N LEU A 424 -0.12 -1.04 18.69
CA LEU A 424 -0.75 -2.22 19.30
C LEU A 424 -0.86 -3.39 18.32
N LEU A 425 -1.24 -3.16 17.06
CA LEU A 425 -1.28 -4.21 16.04
C LEU A 425 0.09 -4.89 15.88
N ASN A 426 1.16 -4.09 15.83
CA ASN A 426 2.52 -4.62 15.71
C ASN A 426 2.92 -5.46 16.94
N ALA A 427 2.56 -5.02 18.14
CA ALA A 427 2.82 -5.76 19.36
C ALA A 427 2.06 -7.11 19.39
N LEU A 428 0.75 -7.09 19.05
CA LEU A 428 -0.05 -8.31 18.97
C LEU A 428 0.46 -9.28 17.91
N ASN A 429 0.89 -8.78 16.76
CA ASN A 429 1.50 -9.57 15.70
C ASN A 429 2.79 -10.24 16.16
N ALA A 430 3.66 -9.50 16.84
CA ALA A 430 4.94 -10.03 17.32
C ALA A 430 4.76 -11.11 18.39
N ASP A 431 3.78 -10.95 19.30
CA ASP A 431 3.56 -11.89 20.41
C ASP A 431 2.72 -13.11 19.97
N SER A 432 1.83 -12.96 18.96
CA SER A 432 1.04 -14.07 18.42
C SER A 432 1.73 -14.85 17.30
N ASP A 433 2.78 -14.29 16.68
CA ASP A 433 3.43 -14.81 15.46
C ASP A 433 2.47 -14.92 14.24
N LEU A 434 1.31 -14.24 14.31
CA LEU A 434 0.34 -14.27 13.20
C LEU A 434 0.65 -13.29 12.08
N MET A 435 1.38 -12.22 12.38
CA MET A 435 1.81 -11.24 11.40
C MET A 435 0.67 -10.75 10.48
N ILE A 436 -0.51 -10.47 11.06
CA ILE A 436 -1.68 -10.02 10.32
C ILE A 436 -1.36 -8.70 9.60
N ASN A 437 -1.53 -8.69 8.27
CA ASN A 437 -1.21 -7.55 7.40
C ASN A 437 0.23 -7.00 7.59
N ALA A 438 1.15 -7.86 7.98
CA ALA A 438 2.53 -7.52 8.31
C ALA A 438 3.55 -8.57 7.80
N GLY A 439 3.33 -9.12 6.60
CA GLY A 439 4.19 -10.14 6.01
C GLY A 439 3.89 -11.56 6.48
N GLY A 440 2.64 -11.86 6.80
CA GLY A 440 2.18 -13.13 7.36
C GLY A 440 2.07 -14.31 6.39
N LYS A 441 2.95 -14.40 5.37
CA LYS A 441 2.91 -15.46 4.37
C LYS A 441 2.90 -16.88 4.96
N ASP A 442 3.72 -17.12 5.98
CA ASP A 442 3.95 -18.46 6.53
C ASP A 442 2.68 -19.06 7.14
N LYS A 443 1.84 -18.25 7.80
CA LYS A 443 0.57 -18.74 8.36
C LYS A 443 -0.43 -19.12 7.27
N VAL A 444 -0.46 -18.38 6.16
CA VAL A 444 -1.34 -18.69 5.02
C VAL A 444 -0.82 -19.90 4.25
N GLN A 445 0.50 -20.05 4.09
CA GLN A 445 1.12 -21.25 3.54
C GLN A 445 0.74 -22.51 4.34
N LYS A 446 0.71 -22.44 5.67
CA LYS A 446 0.29 -23.57 6.53
C LYS A 446 -1.15 -24.01 6.26
N ILE A 447 -2.08 -23.09 5.96
CA ILE A 447 -3.45 -23.45 5.56
C ILE A 447 -3.42 -24.38 4.35
N ILE A 448 -2.62 -24.04 3.33
CA ILE A 448 -2.47 -24.86 2.12
C ILE A 448 -1.84 -26.22 2.45
N GLU A 449 -0.77 -26.23 3.25
CA GLU A 449 -0.08 -27.45 3.64
C GLU A 449 -1.01 -28.43 4.38
N HIS A 450 -1.74 -27.95 5.39
CA HIS A 450 -2.66 -28.76 6.16
C HIS A 450 -3.86 -29.24 5.34
N ALA A 451 -4.42 -28.38 4.48
CA ALA A 451 -5.51 -28.75 3.59
C ALA A 451 -5.08 -29.84 2.57
N ALA A 452 -3.89 -29.70 1.98
CA ALA A 452 -3.36 -30.66 1.01
C ALA A 452 -3.00 -32.02 1.66
N ASN A 453 -2.47 -31.99 2.88
CA ASN A 453 -2.12 -33.20 3.63
C ASN A 453 -3.33 -33.86 4.32
N GLY A 454 -4.39 -33.11 4.60
CA GLY A 454 -5.56 -33.56 5.35
C GLY A 454 -5.21 -33.98 6.80
N ASP A 455 -4.19 -33.36 7.39
CA ASP A 455 -3.65 -33.72 8.71
C ASP A 455 -4.17 -32.81 9.82
N GLU A 456 -4.71 -31.65 9.51
CA GLU A 456 -5.34 -30.73 10.47
C GLU A 456 -6.60 -30.09 9.86
N SER A 457 -7.67 -29.97 10.65
CA SER A 457 -8.90 -29.36 10.20
C SER A 457 -8.79 -27.84 10.20
N PHE A 458 -9.57 -27.16 9.34
CA PHE A 458 -9.59 -25.70 9.31
C PHE A 458 -10.01 -25.10 10.67
N ASP A 459 -10.99 -25.72 11.34
CA ASP A 459 -11.45 -25.28 12.66
C ASP A 459 -10.33 -25.35 13.72
N ASP A 460 -9.49 -26.40 13.67
CA ASP A 460 -8.36 -26.54 14.59
C ASP A 460 -7.31 -25.44 14.32
N ILE A 461 -6.98 -25.16 13.06
CA ILE A 461 -6.07 -24.06 12.69
C ILE A 461 -6.61 -22.71 13.21
N MET A 462 -7.88 -22.42 13.00
CA MET A 462 -8.50 -21.18 13.47
C MET A 462 -8.57 -21.09 14.99
N ALA A 463 -8.75 -22.24 15.67
CA ALA A 463 -8.68 -22.30 17.13
C ALA A 463 -7.28 -22.01 17.66
N GLU A 464 -6.23 -22.48 16.98
CA GLU A 464 -4.84 -22.15 17.33
C GLU A 464 -4.55 -20.66 17.15
N TRP A 465 -5.01 -20.05 16.04
CA TRP A 465 -4.85 -18.62 15.81
C TRP A 465 -5.57 -17.79 16.88
N ASN A 466 -6.81 -18.15 17.21
CA ASN A 466 -7.56 -17.48 18.28
C ASN A 466 -6.84 -17.60 19.64
N ALA A 467 -6.27 -18.77 19.95
CA ALA A 467 -5.53 -18.95 21.19
C ALA A 467 -4.25 -18.10 21.24
N ALA A 468 -3.50 -18.04 20.13
CA ALA A 468 -2.29 -17.20 20.01
C ALA A 468 -2.64 -15.71 20.13
N TRP A 469 -3.70 -15.26 19.44
CA TRP A 469 -4.17 -13.88 19.51
C TRP A 469 -4.63 -13.48 20.90
N THR A 470 -5.44 -14.33 21.55
CA THR A 470 -5.90 -14.11 22.92
C THR A 470 -4.73 -14.00 23.91
N GLN A 471 -3.71 -14.87 23.76
CA GLN A 471 -2.52 -14.79 24.61
C GLN A 471 -1.76 -13.48 24.39
N ALA A 472 -1.61 -13.04 23.14
CA ALA A 472 -0.98 -11.76 22.82
C ALA A 472 -1.77 -10.58 23.41
N GLN A 473 -3.11 -10.61 23.34
CA GLN A 473 -3.97 -9.60 23.97
C GLN A 473 -3.78 -9.55 25.48
N GLU A 474 -3.71 -10.72 26.16
CA GLU A 474 -3.46 -10.80 27.61
C GLU A 474 -2.08 -10.26 27.98
N ASP A 475 -1.04 -10.61 27.24
CA ASP A 475 0.34 -10.21 27.50
C ASP A 475 0.53 -8.68 27.29
N ASN A 476 -0.23 -8.07 26.40
CA ASN A 476 -0.25 -6.63 26.15
C ASN A 476 -1.30 -5.88 26.99
N GLY A 477 -2.07 -6.58 27.83
CA GLY A 477 -3.07 -5.98 28.72
C GLY A 477 -4.25 -5.33 27.99
N VAL A 478 -4.60 -5.86 26.80
CA VAL A 478 -5.69 -5.35 25.97
C VAL A 478 -7.05 -5.62 26.60
N GLU A 479 -7.91 -4.61 26.65
CA GLU A 479 -9.30 -4.75 27.06
C GLU A 479 -10.13 -5.30 25.88
N ILE A 480 -10.81 -6.41 26.07
CA ILE A 480 -11.71 -6.98 25.06
C ILE A 480 -13.03 -6.24 25.14
N THR A 481 -13.43 -5.60 24.04
CA THR A 481 -14.66 -4.81 23.92
C THR A 481 -15.62 -5.33 22.86
N GLU A 482 -15.15 -6.21 21.96
CA GLU A 482 -15.94 -6.81 20.88
C GLU A 482 -16.04 -8.34 21.07
N GLU A 483 -17.21 -8.94 20.76
CA GLU A 483 -17.47 -10.39 20.89
C GLU A 483 -17.61 -11.09 19.53
#